data_e1dd6cc2a382b72a173a78ade54c8bcd
#
_entry.id   e1dd6cc2a382b72a173a78ade54c8bcd
#
_cell.length_a   1.000
_cell.length_b   1.000
_cell.length_c   1.000
_cell.angle_alpha   90.00
_cell.angle_beta   90.00
_cell.angle_gamma   90.00
#
_symmetry.space_group_name_H-M   'P 1'
#
loop_
_entity.id
_entity.type
_entity.pdbx_description
1 polymer ?
#
loop_
_entity_poly.entity_id
_entity_poly.type
_entity_poly.pdbx_seq_one_letter_code
_entity_poly.pdbx_strand_id
1 'polypeptide(L)'
;MKYVLRKLGFYLIALWAALTLNFFLPRIMPGNPVDQLISKLSQKGQVPPATRHAVELMLGSDSSVPMWQQYLSYFGNIFRGDLGVSATYFPNSVSSVIGNTLPWTVGLVGISTILAFVFGTILGTLAGWKRGSWIDNLIPVTTLFQSIPYFWLALILLYFFGLKNPIFPLFGGYDVWSVTPGWSWAFIASVIKYGMLPAITIVLSSVGGWMLGMRNMMVSTLSEDYILTAEAKGLSRFKIMTSYAARNAILPSISGFAISLGFVVAGSIVAESVFSYPGIGFALLTAVQNNDYALMQGIFMIITISVLGANLFMDLIYGLIDPRTRAQG
;
A
#
# COMPACT_ATOMS: atom_id res chain seq x y z
N MET A 1 18.73 24.98 -6.28
CA MET A 1 18.08 24.78 -7.58
C MET A 1 18.63 23.56 -8.32
N LYS A 2 19.95 23.42 -8.50
CA LYS A 2 20.57 22.25 -9.19
C LYS A 2 20.21 20.90 -8.55
N TYR A 3 20.21 20.78 -7.22
CA TYR A 3 19.83 19.58 -6.49
C TYR A 3 18.39 19.12 -6.83
N VAL A 4 17.42 20.04 -6.77
CA VAL A 4 16.01 19.74 -7.06
C VAL A 4 15.83 19.29 -8.52
N LEU A 5 16.46 20.00 -9.46
CA LEU A 5 16.39 19.62 -10.88
C LEU A 5 17.02 18.25 -11.15
N ARG A 6 18.15 17.95 -10.50
CA ARG A 6 18.78 16.62 -10.63
C ARG A 6 17.91 15.51 -10.07
N LYS A 7 17.29 15.72 -8.90
CA LYS A 7 16.35 14.76 -8.30
C LYS A 7 15.12 14.56 -9.18
N LEU A 8 14.53 15.66 -9.65
CA LEU A 8 13.38 15.60 -10.57
C LEU A 8 13.72 14.84 -11.85
N GLY A 9 14.89 15.10 -12.46
CA GLY A 9 15.35 14.37 -13.64
C GLY A 9 15.50 12.87 -13.36
N PHE A 10 16.09 12.49 -12.21
CA PHE A 10 16.20 11.10 -11.81
C PHE A 10 14.82 10.42 -11.68
N TYR A 11 13.86 11.06 -10.99
CA TYR A 11 12.51 10.49 -10.81
C TYR A 11 11.72 10.43 -12.10
N LEU A 12 11.92 11.37 -13.04
CA LEU A 12 11.30 11.31 -14.37
C LEU A 12 11.85 10.13 -15.20
N ILE A 13 13.17 9.90 -15.16
CA ILE A 13 13.78 8.74 -15.81
C ILE A 13 13.28 7.44 -15.16
N ALA A 14 13.22 7.38 -13.84
CA ALA A 14 12.70 6.22 -13.11
C ALA A 14 11.23 5.95 -13.45
N LEU A 15 10.41 7.00 -13.54
CA LEU A 15 9.01 6.89 -13.96
C LEU A 15 8.89 6.36 -15.38
N TRP A 16 9.65 6.93 -16.32
CA TRP A 16 9.67 6.45 -17.71
C TRP A 16 10.09 4.99 -17.81
N ALA A 17 11.15 4.60 -17.10
CA ALA A 17 11.62 3.20 -17.09
C ALA A 17 10.55 2.27 -16.50
N ALA A 18 9.92 2.65 -15.40
CA ALA A 18 8.87 1.87 -14.76
C ALA A 18 7.63 1.73 -15.66
N LEU A 19 7.18 2.81 -16.32
CA LEU A 19 6.07 2.77 -17.27
C LEU A 19 6.41 1.92 -18.52
N THR A 20 7.67 1.95 -18.95
CA THR A 20 8.15 1.09 -20.05
C THR A 20 8.07 -0.39 -19.64
N LEU A 21 8.55 -0.75 -18.45
CA LEU A 21 8.41 -2.10 -17.91
C LEU A 21 6.94 -2.50 -17.77
N ASN A 22 6.11 -1.60 -17.29
CA ASN A 22 4.68 -1.81 -17.13
C ASN A 22 3.98 -2.08 -18.48
N PHE A 23 4.45 -1.50 -19.58
CA PHE A 23 3.95 -1.79 -20.91
C PHE A 23 4.30 -3.21 -21.35
N PHE A 24 5.54 -3.67 -21.11
CA PHE A 24 6.02 -4.97 -21.57
C PHE A 24 5.57 -6.13 -20.68
N LEU A 25 5.56 -5.96 -19.35
CA LEU A 25 5.28 -7.03 -18.39
C LEU A 25 4.00 -7.83 -18.70
N PRO A 26 2.83 -7.20 -18.88
CA PRO A 26 1.61 -7.95 -19.18
C PRO A 26 1.65 -8.68 -20.51
N ARG A 27 2.41 -8.15 -21.49
CA ARG A 27 2.54 -8.75 -22.83
C ARG A 27 3.43 -9.98 -22.88
N ILE A 28 4.30 -10.17 -21.87
CA ILE A 28 5.15 -11.37 -21.72
C ILE A 28 4.36 -12.49 -21.02
N MET A 29 3.29 -12.15 -20.30
CA MET A 29 2.48 -13.13 -19.58
C MET A 29 1.74 -14.05 -20.59
N PRO A 30 1.60 -15.35 -20.26
CA PRO A 30 0.80 -16.27 -21.06
C PRO A 30 -0.68 -15.90 -20.96
N GLY A 31 -1.37 -15.86 -22.11
CA GLY A 31 -2.80 -15.55 -22.19
C GLY A 31 -3.10 -14.40 -23.13
N ASN A 32 -4.39 -14.21 -23.43
CA ASN A 32 -4.87 -13.13 -24.28
C ASN A 32 -6.13 -12.50 -23.65
N PRO A 33 -6.12 -11.19 -23.35
CA PRO A 33 -7.29 -10.52 -22.77
C PRO A 33 -8.53 -10.59 -23.66
N VAL A 34 -8.34 -10.64 -24.97
CA VAL A 34 -9.44 -10.78 -25.93
C VAL A 34 -10.14 -12.14 -25.78
N ASP A 35 -9.37 -13.23 -25.70
CA ASP A 35 -9.94 -14.58 -25.54
C ASP A 35 -10.68 -14.72 -24.21
N GLN A 36 -10.17 -14.11 -23.15
CA GLN A 36 -10.82 -14.06 -21.84
C GLN A 36 -12.18 -13.33 -21.90
N LEU A 37 -12.22 -12.15 -22.53
CA LEU A 37 -13.45 -11.38 -22.63
C LEU A 37 -14.46 -12.08 -23.56
N ILE A 38 -14.00 -12.61 -24.71
CA ILE A 38 -14.86 -13.38 -25.62
C ILE A 38 -15.44 -14.61 -24.92
N SER A 39 -14.64 -15.33 -24.13
CA SER A 39 -15.10 -16.48 -23.35
C SER A 39 -16.22 -16.08 -22.35
N LYS A 40 -16.06 -14.96 -21.67
CA LYS A 40 -17.10 -14.42 -20.75
C LYS A 40 -18.38 -14.02 -21.51
N LEU A 41 -18.25 -13.39 -22.67
CA LEU A 41 -19.40 -13.01 -23.49
C LEU A 41 -20.13 -14.24 -24.05
N SER A 42 -19.38 -15.28 -24.45
CA SER A 42 -19.93 -16.54 -24.97
C SER A 42 -20.75 -17.31 -23.94
N GLN A 43 -20.49 -17.14 -22.64
CA GLN A 43 -21.32 -17.71 -21.57
C GLN A 43 -22.71 -17.07 -21.51
N LYS A 44 -22.86 -15.85 -22.04
CA LYS A 44 -24.14 -15.12 -22.09
C LYS A 44 -24.91 -15.28 -23.41
N GLY A 45 -24.30 -15.90 -24.43
CA GLY A 45 -24.90 -16.13 -25.74
C GLY A 45 -23.88 -16.33 -26.84
N GLN A 46 -24.34 -16.57 -28.08
CA GLN A 46 -23.45 -16.71 -29.24
C GLN A 46 -22.78 -15.36 -29.56
N VAL A 47 -21.45 -15.34 -29.64
CA VAL A 47 -20.66 -14.17 -30.00
C VAL A 47 -20.34 -14.19 -31.49
N PRO A 48 -20.82 -13.23 -32.30
CA PRO A 48 -20.49 -13.14 -33.72
C PRO A 48 -18.99 -12.95 -33.94
N PRO A 49 -18.40 -13.47 -35.02
CA PRO A 49 -16.96 -13.30 -35.33
C PRO A 49 -16.52 -11.82 -35.41
N ALA A 50 -17.39 -10.93 -35.87
CA ALA A 50 -17.13 -9.49 -35.92
C ALA A 50 -16.92 -8.86 -34.53
N THR A 51 -17.48 -9.45 -33.50
CA THR A 51 -17.30 -8.97 -32.09
C THR A 51 -15.86 -9.11 -31.61
N ARG A 52 -15.14 -10.15 -32.11
CA ARG A 52 -13.73 -10.35 -31.74
C ARG A 52 -12.88 -9.15 -32.13
N HIS A 53 -12.98 -8.68 -33.37
CA HIS A 53 -12.20 -7.53 -33.82
C HIS A 53 -12.59 -6.24 -33.06
N ALA A 54 -13.88 -6.05 -32.78
CA ALA A 54 -14.30 -4.91 -31.94
C ALA A 54 -13.68 -4.97 -30.53
N VAL A 55 -13.63 -6.15 -29.92
CA VAL A 55 -13.00 -6.37 -28.61
C VAL A 55 -11.48 -6.12 -28.66
N GLU A 56 -10.79 -6.56 -29.72
CA GLU A 56 -9.35 -6.31 -29.95
C GLU A 56 -9.05 -4.81 -29.98
N LEU A 57 -9.86 -4.04 -30.71
CA LEU A 57 -9.74 -2.58 -30.77
C LEU A 57 -10.02 -1.93 -29.42
N MET A 58 -11.08 -2.37 -28.72
CA MET A 58 -11.46 -1.81 -27.39
C MET A 58 -10.40 -2.05 -26.31
N LEU A 59 -9.75 -3.22 -26.35
CA LEU A 59 -8.72 -3.58 -25.37
C LEU A 59 -7.31 -3.11 -25.77
N GLY A 60 -7.16 -2.45 -26.94
CA GLY A 60 -5.85 -2.02 -27.44
C GLY A 60 -4.89 -3.17 -27.71
N SER A 61 -5.43 -4.38 -27.98
CA SER A 61 -4.67 -5.62 -28.21
C SER A 61 -4.69 -6.05 -29.66
N ASP A 62 -4.86 -5.09 -30.57
CA ASP A 62 -4.86 -5.35 -32.02
C ASP A 62 -3.47 -5.80 -32.47
N SER A 63 -3.37 -7.07 -32.85
CA SER A 63 -2.12 -7.67 -33.35
C SER A 63 -1.67 -7.15 -34.73
N SER A 64 -2.54 -6.43 -35.44
CA SER A 64 -2.20 -5.79 -36.71
C SER A 64 -1.34 -4.53 -36.52
N VAL A 65 -1.35 -3.92 -35.33
CA VAL A 65 -0.58 -2.71 -35.01
C VAL A 65 0.81 -3.07 -34.52
N PRO A 66 1.89 -2.54 -35.13
CA PRO A 66 3.26 -2.79 -34.68
C PRO A 66 3.47 -2.37 -33.20
N MET A 67 4.27 -3.16 -32.45
CA MET A 67 4.47 -2.96 -31.01
C MET A 67 4.99 -1.57 -30.65
N TRP A 68 5.83 -0.96 -31.49
CA TRP A 68 6.32 0.40 -31.25
C TRP A 68 5.22 1.47 -31.33
N GLN A 69 4.21 1.28 -32.21
CA GLN A 69 3.06 2.17 -32.30
C GLN A 69 2.15 1.99 -31.08
N GLN A 70 1.93 0.75 -30.63
CA GLN A 70 1.20 0.49 -29.39
C GLN A 70 1.90 1.15 -28.18
N TYR A 71 3.25 1.11 -28.13
CA TYR A 71 4.03 1.77 -27.09
C TYR A 71 3.87 3.29 -27.09
N LEU A 72 3.94 3.92 -28.26
CA LEU A 72 3.71 5.36 -28.37
C LEU A 72 2.26 5.74 -28.02
N SER A 73 1.29 4.95 -28.48
CA SER A 73 -0.13 5.13 -28.13
C SER A 73 -0.38 4.98 -26.64
N TYR A 74 0.27 4.03 -25.98
CA TYR A 74 0.20 3.84 -24.53
C TYR A 74 0.61 5.11 -23.78
N PHE A 75 1.74 5.73 -24.10
CA PHE A 75 2.14 7.01 -23.51
C PHE A 75 1.17 8.14 -23.86
N GLY A 76 0.73 8.22 -25.13
CA GLY A 76 -0.25 9.21 -25.56
C GLY A 76 -1.57 9.12 -24.78
N ASN A 77 -2.05 7.92 -24.51
CA ASN A 77 -3.27 7.67 -23.74
C ASN A 77 -3.08 8.02 -22.26
N ILE A 78 -1.92 7.68 -21.66
CA ILE A 78 -1.59 8.10 -20.28
C ILE A 78 -1.67 9.62 -20.14
N PHE A 79 -1.09 10.39 -21.06
CA PHE A 79 -1.13 11.87 -21.02
C PHE A 79 -2.54 12.43 -21.20
N ARG A 80 -3.45 11.69 -21.84
CA ARG A 80 -4.87 12.05 -21.99
C ARG A 80 -5.73 11.58 -20.81
N GLY A 81 -5.17 10.81 -19.89
CA GLY A 81 -5.90 10.19 -18.77
C GLY A 81 -6.78 9.01 -19.18
N ASP A 82 -6.61 8.50 -20.41
CA ASP A 82 -7.31 7.33 -20.90
C ASP A 82 -6.50 6.06 -20.61
N LEU A 83 -6.97 5.30 -19.63
CA LEU A 83 -6.34 4.03 -19.24
C LEU A 83 -7.00 2.81 -19.91
N GLY A 84 -7.96 3.04 -20.79
CA GLY A 84 -8.69 1.98 -21.48
C GLY A 84 -9.82 1.35 -20.67
N VAL A 85 -10.31 0.22 -21.15
CA VAL A 85 -11.42 -0.55 -20.59
C VAL A 85 -10.91 -1.82 -19.93
N SER A 86 -11.42 -2.16 -18.77
CA SER A 86 -11.08 -3.39 -18.07
C SER A 86 -11.79 -4.61 -18.69
N ALA A 87 -11.05 -5.64 -19.06
CA ALA A 87 -11.62 -6.92 -19.51
C ALA A 87 -12.29 -7.66 -18.34
N THR A 88 -11.78 -7.51 -17.13
CA THR A 88 -12.30 -8.15 -15.92
C THR A 88 -13.63 -7.57 -15.49
N TYR A 89 -13.73 -6.26 -15.47
CA TYR A 89 -14.90 -5.49 -15.01
C TYR A 89 -15.69 -4.85 -16.15
N PHE A 90 -15.60 -5.45 -17.35
CA PHE A 90 -16.30 -4.94 -18.53
C PHE A 90 -17.79 -4.67 -18.26
N PRO A 91 -18.36 -3.51 -18.67
CA PRO A 91 -17.81 -2.48 -19.57
C PRO A 91 -17.10 -1.30 -18.85
N ASN A 92 -16.70 -1.43 -17.60
CA ASN A 92 -16.14 -0.32 -16.82
C ASN A 92 -14.74 0.08 -17.34
N SER A 93 -14.47 1.40 -17.35
CA SER A 93 -13.13 1.91 -17.62
C SER A 93 -12.18 1.57 -16.47
N VAL A 94 -10.89 1.43 -16.77
CA VAL A 94 -9.84 1.21 -15.78
C VAL A 94 -9.82 2.31 -14.73
N SER A 95 -9.99 3.58 -15.15
CA SER A 95 -10.05 4.72 -14.24
C SER A 95 -11.20 4.61 -13.24
N SER A 96 -12.38 4.14 -13.68
CA SER A 96 -13.54 3.91 -12.80
C SER A 96 -13.26 2.78 -11.78
N VAL A 97 -12.67 1.66 -12.24
CA VAL A 97 -12.32 0.55 -11.34
C VAL A 97 -11.33 1.02 -10.28
N ILE A 98 -10.27 1.73 -10.68
CA ILE A 98 -9.28 2.28 -9.74
C ILE A 98 -9.94 3.27 -8.78
N GLY A 99 -10.77 4.19 -9.29
CA GLY A 99 -11.48 5.18 -8.47
C GLY A 99 -12.39 4.55 -7.40
N ASN A 100 -12.97 3.39 -7.70
CA ASN A 100 -13.83 2.66 -6.77
C ASN A 100 -13.04 1.80 -5.77
N THR A 101 -11.86 1.29 -6.13
CA THR A 101 -11.07 0.37 -5.29
C THR A 101 -10.00 1.08 -4.45
N LEU A 102 -9.42 2.17 -4.97
CA LEU A 102 -8.36 2.92 -4.28
C LEU A 102 -8.77 3.45 -2.90
N PRO A 103 -9.97 4.04 -2.69
CA PRO A 103 -10.38 4.51 -1.37
C PRO A 103 -10.42 3.41 -0.31
N TRP A 104 -10.79 2.18 -0.68
CA TRP A 104 -10.80 1.03 0.22
C TRP A 104 -9.40 0.66 0.69
N THR A 105 -8.44 0.58 -0.24
CA THR A 105 -7.03 0.32 0.07
C THR A 105 -6.44 1.42 0.94
N VAL A 106 -6.62 2.69 0.55
CA VAL A 106 -6.09 3.83 1.31
C VAL A 106 -6.68 3.86 2.72
N GLY A 107 -7.99 3.61 2.86
CA GLY A 107 -8.65 3.51 4.17
C GLY A 107 -8.10 2.36 5.01
N LEU A 108 -8.09 1.14 4.49
CA LEU A 108 -7.63 -0.03 5.24
C LEU A 108 -6.13 0.03 5.54
N VAL A 109 -5.30 0.10 4.51
CA VAL A 109 -3.83 0.00 4.64
C VAL A 109 -3.27 1.26 5.29
N GLY A 110 -3.81 2.45 4.94
CA GLY A 110 -3.40 3.71 5.52
C GLY A 110 -3.65 3.79 7.01
N ILE A 111 -4.88 3.51 7.46
CA ILE A 111 -5.23 3.51 8.88
C ILE A 111 -4.42 2.45 9.63
N SER A 112 -4.30 1.23 9.08
CA SER A 112 -3.53 0.15 9.70
C SER A 112 -2.05 0.52 9.85
N THR A 113 -1.44 1.16 8.84
CA THR A 113 -0.06 1.64 8.87
C THR A 113 0.13 2.73 9.95
N ILE A 114 -0.80 3.68 10.04
CA ILE A 114 -0.77 4.71 11.08
C ILE A 114 -0.89 4.08 12.47
N LEU A 115 -1.81 3.14 12.66
CA LEU A 115 -1.99 2.45 13.94
C LEU A 115 -0.75 1.64 14.32
N ALA A 116 -0.18 0.88 13.39
CA ALA A 116 1.05 0.12 13.63
C ALA A 116 2.23 1.03 14.02
N PHE A 117 2.39 2.16 13.33
CA PHE A 117 3.41 3.16 13.66
C PHE A 117 3.18 3.78 15.04
N VAL A 118 1.97 4.25 15.34
CA VAL A 118 1.66 4.91 16.61
C VAL A 118 1.82 3.94 17.78
N PHE A 119 1.22 2.75 17.71
CA PHE A 119 1.36 1.76 18.77
C PHE A 119 2.81 1.26 18.91
N GLY A 120 3.47 0.97 17.80
CA GLY A 120 4.86 0.53 17.80
C GLY A 120 5.81 1.56 18.41
N THR A 121 5.69 2.83 18.03
CA THR A 121 6.54 3.91 18.58
C THR A 121 6.24 4.20 20.04
N ILE A 122 4.98 4.18 20.48
CA ILE A 122 4.64 4.35 21.91
C ILE A 122 5.21 3.19 22.73
N LEU A 123 4.92 1.95 22.33
CA LEU A 123 5.42 0.77 23.05
C LEU A 123 6.95 0.67 23.02
N GLY A 124 7.57 1.00 21.88
CA GLY A 124 9.03 1.04 21.74
C GLY A 124 9.69 2.12 22.61
N THR A 125 9.05 3.30 22.75
CA THR A 125 9.49 4.35 23.66
C THR A 125 9.49 3.86 25.11
N LEU A 126 8.40 3.24 25.53
CA LEU A 126 8.25 2.73 26.91
C LEU A 126 9.21 1.56 27.19
N ALA A 127 9.39 0.67 26.23
CA ALA A 127 10.35 -0.45 26.31
C ALA A 127 11.80 0.03 26.40
N GLY A 128 12.18 1.03 25.59
CA GLY A 128 13.52 1.62 25.62
C GLY A 128 13.80 2.44 26.86
N TRP A 129 12.80 3.16 27.37
CA TRP A 129 12.89 3.92 28.61
C TRP A 129 13.10 3.02 29.83
N LYS A 130 12.39 1.90 29.93
CA LYS A 130 12.48 0.97 31.06
C LYS A 130 12.83 -0.43 30.58
N ARG A 131 14.13 -0.65 30.34
CA ARG A 131 14.67 -1.96 29.91
C ARG A 131 14.36 -3.06 30.92
N GLY A 132 14.08 -4.26 30.43
CA GLY A 132 13.71 -5.40 31.27
C GLY A 132 12.30 -5.33 31.87
N SER A 133 11.50 -4.32 31.50
CA SER A 133 10.08 -4.24 31.88
C SER A 133 9.25 -5.26 31.11
N TRP A 134 8.01 -5.50 31.58
CA TRP A 134 7.07 -6.37 30.88
C TRP A 134 6.78 -5.91 29.43
N ILE A 135 6.84 -4.58 29.16
CA ILE A 135 6.68 -4.01 27.81
C ILE A 135 7.89 -4.37 26.94
N ASP A 136 9.11 -4.28 27.49
CA ASP A 136 10.33 -4.70 26.75
C ASP A 136 10.27 -6.19 26.40
N ASN A 137 9.68 -7.03 27.27
CA ASN A 137 9.46 -8.45 27.05
C ASN A 137 8.37 -8.77 26.02
N LEU A 138 7.58 -7.79 25.54
CA LEU A 138 6.66 -7.95 24.41
C LEU A 138 7.39 -7.97 23.06
N ILE A 139 8.61 -7.45 22.96
CA ILE A 139 9.36 -7.37 21.70
C ILE A 139 9.53 -8.74 21.04
N PRO A 140 9.97 -9.82 21.73
CA PRO A 140 10.03 -11.13 21.12
C PRO A 140 8.68 -11.62 20.58
N VAL A 141 7.59 -11.33 21.27
CA VAL A 141 6.22 -11.73 20.85
C VAL A 141 5.81 -10.96 19.59
N THR A 142 6.01 -9.64 19.56
CA THR A 142 5.66 -8.81 18.39
C THR A 142 6.55 -9.14 17.18
N THR A 143 7.83 -9.45 17.43
CA THR A 143 8.76 -9.89 16.39
C THR A 143 8.40 -11.29 15.85
N LEU A 144 7.87 -12.18 16.70
CA LEU A 144 7.35 -13.47 16.26
C LEU A 144 6.22 -13.29 15.25
N PHE A 145 5.24 -12.41 15.51
CA PHE A 145 4.15 -12.12 14.56
C PHE A 145 4.67 -11.56 13.23
N GLN A 146 5.71 -10.73 13.26
CA GLN A 146 6.36 -10.21 12.06
C GLN A 146 7.08 -11.31 11.26
N SER A 147 7.57 -12.36 11.93
CA SER A 147 8.27 -13.49 11.29
C SER A 147 7.32 -14.50 10.64
N ILE A 148 6.05 -14.51 11.03
CA ILE A 148 5.02 -15.35 10.40
C ILE A 148 4.75 -14.84 8.99
N PRO A 149 4.77 -15.70 7.96
CA PRO A 149 4.36 -15.29 6.62
C PRO A 149 2.97 -14.64 6.67
N TYR A 150 2.87 -13.46 6.08
CA TYR A 150 1.71 -12.58 6.20
C TYR A 150 0.37 -13.28 5.89
N PHE A 151 0.33 -14.11 4.83
CA PHE A 151 -0.88 -14.84 4.44
C PHE A 151 -1.27 -15.91 5.46
N TRP A 152 -0.30 -16.52 6.13
CA TRP A 152 -0.56 -17.48 7.22
C TRP A 152 -1.23 -16.80 8.41
N LEU A 153 -0.72 -15.63 8.79
CA LEU A 153 -1.33 -14.84 9.86
C LEU A 153 -2.77 -14.48 9.51
N ALA A 154 -3.01 -14.02 8.26
CA ALA A 154 -4.35 -13.71 7.78
C ALA A 154 -5.30 -14.92 7.88
N LEU A 155 -4.86 -16.11 7.41
CA LEU A 155 -5.66 -17.34 7.46
C LEU A 155 -5.92 -17.82 8.87
N ILE A 156 -4.93 -17.72 9.77
CA ILE A 156 -5.08 -18.09 11.19
C ILE A 156 -6.15 -17.20 11.84
N LEU A 157 -6.07 -15.87 11.63
CA LEU A 157 -7.04 -14.93 12.18
C LEU A 157 -8.42 -15.15 11.60
N LEU A 158 -8.53 -15.40 10.29
CA LEU A 158 -9.78 -15.72 9.61
C LEU A 158 -10.42 -16.99 10.21
N TYR A 159 -9.62 -18.03 10.42
CA TYR A 159 -10.10 -19.28 11.00
C TYR A 159 -10.63 -19.10 12.43
N PHE A 160 -9.83 -18.46 13.30
CA PHE A 160 -10.20 -18.34 14.72
C PHE A 160 -11.31 -17.34 14.97
N PHE A 161 -11.33 -16.19 14.28
CA PHE A 161 -12.23 -15.07 14.55
C PHE A 161 -13.33 -14.89 13.52
N GLY A 162 -13.25 -15.57 12.39
CA GLY A 162 -14.28 -15.58 11.37
C GLY A 162 -15.08 -16.88 11.31
N LEU A 163 -14.38 -18.04 11.29
CA LEU A 163 -15.02 -19.37 11.16
C LEU A 163 -15.37 -19.99 12.50
N LYS A 164 -14.38 -20.19 13.38
CA LYS A 164 -14.57 -20.92 14.63
C LYS A 164 -15.38 -20.13 15.65
N ASN A 165 -15.07 -18.86 15.79
CA ASN A 165 -15.79 -17.91 16.63
C ASN A 165 -16.19 -16.74 15.73
N PRO A 166 -17.40 -16.71 15.17
CA PRO A 166 -17.80 -15.73 14.16
C PRO A 166 -18.03 -14.34 14.76
N ILE A 167 -16.95 -13.72 15.23
CA ILE A 167 -16.92 -12.36 15.79
C ILE A 167 -16.88 -11.34 14.65
N PHE A 168 -16.07 -11.64 13.62
CA PHE A 168 -15.89 -10.79 12.46
C PHE A 168 -16.36 -11.47 11.17
N PRO A 169 -16.81 -10.68 10.17
CA PRO A 169 -17.14 -11.18 8.84
C PRO A 169 -15.93 -11.85 8.16
N LEU A 170 -16.20 -12.85 7.33
CA LEU A 170 -15.15 -13.58 6.63
C LEU A 170 -14.60 -12.80 5.44
N PHE A 171 -15.48 -12.17 4.64
CA PHE A 171 -15.13 -11.58 3.34
C PHE A 171 -15.89 -10.28 3.09
N GLY A 172 -15.31 -9.43 2.24
CA GLY A 172 -15.94 -8.20 1.77
C GLY A 172 -15.52 -6.94 2.50
N GLY A 173 -16.04 -5.79 2.08
CA GLY A 173 -15.75 -4.48 2.68
C GLY A 173 -16.86 -3.95 3.58
N TYR A 174 -18.10 -4.45 3.41
CA TYR A 174 -19.28 -4.08 4.20
C TYR A 174 -20.40 -5.10 3.97
N ASP A 175 -21.47 -5.03 4.75
CA ASP A 175 -22.65 -5.88 4.57
C ASP A 175 -23.52 -5.37 3.41
N VAL A 176 -23.36 -5.99 2.25
CA VAL A 176 -24.08 -5.63 1.02
C VAL A 176 -25.57 -5.93 1.07
N TRP A 177 -26.03 -6.75 2.01
CA TRP A 177 -27.41 -7.18 2.11
C TRP A 177 -28.25 -6.26 3.00
N SER A 178 -27.65 -5.66 4.03
CA SER A 178 -28.37 -4.86 5.02
C SER A 178 -28.03 -3.38 4.99
N VAL A 179 -26.97 -2.96 4.27
CA VAL A 179 -26.49 -1.59 4.28
C VAL A 179 -26.25 -1.05 2.88
N THR A 180 -26.80 0.11 2.59
CA THR A 180 -26.51 0.85 1.34
C THR A 180 -25.27 1.72 1.50
N PRO A 181 -24.35 1.74 0.49
CA PRO A 181 -23.19 2.63 0.49
C PRO A 181 -23.58 4.10 0.65
N GLY A 182 -22.88 4.82 1.54
CA GLY A 182 -23.12 6.24 1.78
C GLY A 182 -22.52 6.71 3.11
N TRP A 183 -22.68 7.98 3.46
CA TRP A 183 -22.20 8.57 4.70
C TRP A 183 -23.14 8.36 5.89
N SER A 184 -23.75 7.17 5.99
CA SER A 184 -24.56 6.79 7.14
C SER A 184 -23.73 6.09 8.21
N TRP A 185 -24.14 6.24 9.50
CA TRP A 185 -23.46 5.55 10.59
C TRP A 185 -23.49 4.02 10.42
N ALA A 186 -24.59 3.49 9.91
CA ALA A 186 -24.74 2.05 9.65
C ALA A 186 -23.70 1.56 8.63
N PHE A 187 -23.47 2.32 7.55
CA PHE A 187 -22.43 1.98 6.56
C PHE A 187 -21.02 2.06 7.16
N ILE A 188 -20.71 3.14 7.86
CA ILE A 188 -19.38 3.33 8.50
C ILE A 188 -19.10 2.21 9.51
N ALA A 189 -20.06 1.88 10.36
CA ALA A 189 -19.93 0.79 11.34
C ALA A 189 -19.71 -0.57 10.65
N SER A 190 -20.43 -0.82 9.54
CA SER A 190 -20.24 -2.02 8.74
C SER A 190 -18.85 -2.08 8.12
N VAL A 191 -18.36 -0.99 7.51
CA VAL A 191 -17.01 -0.92 6.94
C VAL A 191 -15.94 -1.18 8.00
N ILE A 192 -16.07 -0.59 9.19
CA ILE A 192 -15.16 -0.83 10.31
C ILE A 192 -15.18 -2.32 10.70
N LYS A 193 -16.36 -2.91 10.85
CA LYS A 193 -16.51 -4.32 11.24
C LYS A 193 -15.85 -5.27 10.24
N TYR A 194 -16.05 -5.04 8.94
CA TYR A 194 -15.48 -5.87 7.86
C TYR A 194 -13.98 -5.61 7.66
N GLY A 195 -13.52 -4.38 7.89
CA GLY A 195 -12.11 -4.00 7.84
C GLY A 195 -11.27 -4.45 9.04
N MET A 196 -11.90 -4.87 10.15
CA MET A 196 -11.21 -5.14 11.42
C MET A 196 -10.19 -6.27 11.31
N LEU A 197 -10.59 -7.42 10.75
CA LEU A 197 -9.70 -8.58 10.63
C LEU A 197 -8.50 -8.32 9.70
N PRO A 198 -8.68 -7.80 8.48
CA PRO A 198 -7.56 -7.40 7.65
C PRO A 198 -6.70 -6.31 8.29
N ALA A 199 -7.28 -5.33 8.98
CA ALA A 199 -6.53 -4.29 9.68
C ALA A 199 -5.66 -4.86 10.82
N ILE A 200 -6.23 -5.73 11.66
CA ILE A 200 -5.48 -6.43 12.73
C ILE A 200 -4.32 -7.23 12.14
N THR A 201 -4.52 -7.90 11.01
CA THR A 201 -3.44 -8.65 10.32
C THR A 201 -2.29 -7.72 9.93
N ILE A 202 -2.59 -6.57 9.31
CA ILE A 202 -1.59 -5.58 8.91
C ILE A 202 -0.86 -5.01 10.13
N VAL A 203 -1.58 -4.64 11.18
CA VAL A 203 -1.00 -4.07 12.40
C VAL A 203 -0.09 -5.07 13.09
N LEU A 204 -0.55 -6.31 13.32
CA LEU A 204 0.25 -7.34 14.01
C LEU A 204 1.53 -7.68 13.26
N SER A 205 1.49 -7.74 11.93
CA SER A 205 2.68 -8.03 11.12
C SER A 205 3.68 -6.87 11.07
N SER A 206 3.27 -5.65 11.40
CA SER A 206 4.09 -4.44 11.21
C SER A 206 4.53 -3.79 12.52
N VAL A 207 3.73 -3.90 13.60
CA VAL A 207 3.97 -3.21 14.87
C VAL A 207 5.30 -3.58 15.53
N GLY A 208 5.75 -4.83 15.37
CA GLY A 208 7.00 -5.34 15.94
C GLY A 208 8.23 -4.58 15.43
N GLY A 209 8.27 -4.29 14.12
CA GLY A 209 9.36 -3.53 13.50
C GLY A 209 9.45 -2.10 14.03
N TRP A 210 8.31 -1.41 14.12
CA TRP A 210 8.25 -0.06 14.69
C TRP A 210 8.63 -0.03 16.17
N MET A 211 8.15 -1.02 16.95
CA MET A 211 8.46 -1.14 18.37
C MET A 211 9.94 -1.37 18.60
N LEU A 212 10.55 -2.34 17.91
CA LEU A 212 11.97 -2.66 18.03
C LEU A 212 12.85 -1.49 17.57
N GLY A 213 12.53 -0.88 16.43
CA GLY A 213 13.24 0.29 15.91
C GLY A 213 13.24 1.44 16.90
N MET A 214 12.08 1.84 17.39
CA MET A 214 11.95 2.93 18.36
C MET A 214 12.65 2.60 19.70
N ARG A 215 12.54 1.36 20.19
CA ARG A 215 13.24 0.92 21.40
C ARG A 215 14.74 1.06 21.26
N ASN A 216 15.33 0.63 20.13
CA ASN A 216 16.76 0.73 19.89
C ASN A 216 17.23 2.19 19.82
N MET A 217 16.47 3.05 19.15
CA MET A 217 16.75 4.48 19.10
C MET A 217 16.66 5.15 20.49
N MET A 218 15.66 4.79 21.29
CA MET A 218 15.55 5.26 22.68
C MET A 218 16.77 4.87 23.52
N VAL A 219 17.21 3.61 23.38
CA VAL A 219 18.39 3.10 24.11
C VAL A 219 19.65 3.90 23.75
N SER A 220 19.88 4.17 22.46
CA SER A 220 21.01 4.99 22.00
C SER A 220 20.88 6.43 22.50
N THR A 221 19.69 7.03 22.38
CA THR A 221 19.46 8.42 22.76
C THR A 221 19.65 8.65 24.27
N LEU A 222 19.29 7.69 25.12
CA LEU A 222 19.43 7.79 26.57
C LEU A 222 20.88 7.80 27.05
N SER A 223 21.85 7.42 26.23
CA SER A 223 23.28 7.50 26.53
C SER A 223 23.94 8.83 26.13
N GLU A 224 23.19 9.77 25.57
CA GLU A 224 23.70 11.06 25.11
C GLU A 224 23.88 12.08 26.27
N ASP A 225 24.92 12.92 26.20
CA ASP A 225 25.30 13.88 27.25
C ASP A 225 24.20 14.89 27.61
N TYR A 226 23.35 15.25 26.65
CA TYR A 226 22.25 16.18 26.93
C TYR A 226 21.15 15.58 27.82
N ILE A 227 21.04 14.26 27.87
CA ILE A 227 20.15 13.56 28.80
C ILE A 227 20.69 13.69 30.23
N LEU A 228 22.00 13.45 30.43
CA LEU A 228 22.65 13.65 31.71
C LEU A 228 22.51 15.10 32.20
N THR A 229 22.65 16.07 31.28
CA THR A 229 22.44 17.49 31.58
C THR A 229 20.99 17.78 32.02
N ALA A 230 20.02 17.13 31.38
CA ALA A 230 18.61 17.28 31.75
C ALA A 230 18.31 16.69 33.15
N GLU A 231 18.95 15.57 33.50
CA GLU A 231 18.88 14.96 34.83
C GLU A 231 19.52 15.85 35.90
N ALA A 232 20.72 16.38 35.60
CA ALA A 232 21.44 17.30 36.51
C ALA A 232 20.63 18.58 36.81
N LYS A 233 19.79 19.03 35.84
CA LYS A 233 18.87 20.16 36.01
C LYS A 233 17.62 19.80 36.84
N GLY A 234 17.48 18.57 37.33
CA GLY A 234 16.35 18.11 38.13
C GLY A 234 15.03 18.00 37.37
N LEU A 235 15.05 17.83 36.05
CA LEU A 235 13.83 17.67 35.30
C LEU A 235 13.14 16.33 35.63
N SER A 236 11.81 16.33 35.59
CA SER A 236 11.02 15.12 35.87
C SER A 236 11.32 14.01 34.82
N ARG A 237 11.31 12.75 35.28
CA ARG A 237 11.56 11.57 34.44
C ARG A 237 10.64 11.52 33.19
N PHE A 238 9.37 11.89 33.37
CA PHE A 238 8.42 11.94 32.27
C PHE A 238 8.81 12.98 31.20
N LYS A 239 9.26 14.18 31.65
CA LYS A 239 9.72 15.24 30.75
C LYS A 239 11.01 14.85 30.01
N ILE A 240 11.95 14.18 30.69
CA ILE A 240 13.17 13.66 30.05
C ILE A 240 12.80 12.61 29.00
N MET A 241 11.95 11.65 29.33
CA MET A 241 11.49 10.60 28.42
C MET A 241 10.84 11.17 27.17
N THR A 242 9.85 12.07 27.32
CA THR A 242 9.03 12.53 26.17
C THR A 242 9.70 13.64 25.37
N SER A 243 10.21 14.68 26.05
CA SER A 243 10.65 15.91 25.40
C SER A 243 12.14 15.90 25.01
N TYR A 244 12.96 15.08 25.65
CA TYR A 244 14.40 14.99 25.38
C TYR A 244 14.75 13.69 24.65
N ALA A 245 14.34 12.53 25.18
CA ALA A 245 14.73 11.25 24.58
C ALA A 245 13.84 10.89 23.38
N ALA A 246 12.53 10.71 23.57
CA ALA A 246 11.62 10.25 22.52
C ALA A 246 11.56 11.20 21.33
N ARG A 247 11.57 12.51 21.57
CA ARG A 247 11.58 13.53 20.52
C ARG A 247 12.75 13.38 19.54
N ASN A 248 13.92 13.02 20.02
CA ASN A 248 15.09 12.81 19.16
C ASN A 248 15.14 11.39 18.59
N ALA A 249 14.77 10.40 19.40
CA ALA A 249 14.74 9.00 19.01
C ALA A 249 13.75 8.69 17.86
N ILE A 250 12.65 9.44 17.76
CA ILE A 250 11.60 9.20 16.75
C ILE A 250 12.00 9.66 15.33
N LEU A 251 12.98 10.53 15.18
CA LEU A 251 13.29 11.16 13.89
C LEU A 251 13.55 10.16 12.75
N PRO A 252 14.37 9.11 12.93
CA PRO A 252 14.55 8.10 11.89
C PRO A 252 13.25 7.32 11.59
N SER A 253 12.44 7.07 12.63
CA SER A 253 11.17 6.36 12.49
C SER A 253 10.12 7.17 11.71
N ILE A 254 10.06 8.49 11.87
CA ILE A 254 9.18 9.38 11.09
C ILE A 254 9.54 9.30 9.60
N SER A 255 10.83 9.26 9.30
CA SER A 255 11.29 9.14 7.91
C SER A 255 10.87 7.82 7.27
N GLY A 256 11.08 6.71 7.96
CA GLY A 256 10.61 5.40 7.53
C GLY A 256 9.08 5.34 7.38
N PHE A 257 8.34 5.98 8.31
CA PHE A 257 6.88 6.07 8.25
C PHE A 257 6.40 6.85 7.03
N ALA A 258 7.00 8.00 6.72
CA ALA A 258 6.62 8.78 5.56
C ALA A 258 6.86 8.00 4.23
N ILE A 259 7.94 7.23 4.14
CA ILE A 259 8.17 6.32 3.02
C ILE A 259 7.10 5.23 2.99
N SER A 260 6.75 4.64 4.13
CA SER A 260 5.72 3.59 4.19
C SER A 260 4.35 4.07 3.75
N LEU A 261 4.00 5.35 3.98
CA LEU A 261 2.77 5.95 3.46
C LEU A 261 2.71 5.99 1.93
N GLY A 262 3.86 6.14 1.26
CA GLY A 262 3.93 6.04 -0.20
C GLY A 262 3.55 4.66 -0.73
N PHE A 263 3.85 3.61 0.04
CA PHE A 263 3.48 2.25 -0.31
C PHE A 263 2.02 1.88 0.03
N VAL A 264 1.29 2.71 0.77
CA VAL A 264 -0.13 2.46 1.09
C VAL A 264 -0.96 2.25 -0.17
N VAL A 265 -0.70 3.01 -1.23
CA VAL A 265 -1.41 2.89 -2.51
C VAL A 265 -1.11 1.56 -3.22
N ALA A 266 0.06 0.96 -2.99
CA ALA A 266 0.36 -0.38 -3.48
C ALA A 266 -0.56 -1.45 -2.86
N GLY A 267 -1.18 -1.11 -1.74
CA GLY A 267 -2.10 -1.99 -1.03
C GLY A 267 -1.41 -3.15 -0.33
N SER A 268 -2.24 -3.95 0.31
CA SER A 268 -1.83 -5.26 0.79
C SER A 268 -2.52 -6.32 -0.05
N ILE A 269 -1.91 -6.68 -1.20
CA ILE A 269 -2.48 -7.68 -2.13
C ILE A 269 -2.91 -8.92 -1.39
N VAL A 270 -2.10 -9.38 -0.44
CA VAL A 270 -2.36 -10.60 0.32
C VAL A 270 -3.55 -10.44 1.27
N ALA A 271 -3.58 -9.36 2.09
CA ALA A 271 -4.72 -9.14 3.00
C ALA A 271 -6.01 -8.94 2.23
N GLU A 272 -5.99 -8.06 1.25
CA GLU A 272 -7.17 -7.76 0.46
C GLU A 272 -7.68 -9.02 -0.27
N SER A 273 -6.79 -9.91 -0.73
CA SER A 273 -7.19 -11.15 -1.40
C SER A 273 -7.73 -12.20 -0.44
N VAL A 274 -7.09 -12.42 0.72
CA VAL A 274 -7.55 -13.41 1.70
C VAL A 274 -8.95 -13.06 2.23
N PHE A 275 -9.18 -11.77 2.49
CA PHE A 275 -10.47 -11.29 3.01
C PHE A 275 -11.44 -10.83 1.91
N SER A 276 -11.11 -11.02 0.62
CA SER A 276 -11.87 -10.50 -0.52
C SER A 276 -12.29 -9.03 -0.33
N TYR A 277 -11.38 -8.23 0.24
CA TYR A 277 -11.61 -6.83 0.52
C TYR A 277 -11.54 -6.02 -0.79
N PRO A 278 -12.47 -5.10 -1.08
CA PRO A 278 -12.63 -4.50 -2.42
C PRO A 278 -11.59 -3.43 -2.75
N GLY A 279 -10.31 -3.69 -2.43
CA GLY A 279 -9.20 -2.78 -2.65
C GLY A 279 -8.45 -3.00 -3.96
N ILE A 280 -7.43 -2.16 -4.19
CA ILE A 280 -6.56 -2.21 -5.38
C ILE A 280 -5.78 -3.52 -5.47
N GLY A 281 -5.30 -4.05 -4.33
CA GLY A 281 -4.54 -5.30 -4.32
C GLY A 281 -5.39 -6.50 -4.76
N PHE A 282 -6.65 -6.57 -4.31
CA PHE A 282 -7.61 -7.59 -4.77
C PHE A 282 -7.94 -7.41 -6.25
N ALA A 283 -8.16 -6.16 -6.70
CA ALA A 283 -8.42 -5.87 -8.10
C ALA A 283 -7.22 -6.24 -8.99
N LEU A 284 -5.99 -5.99 -8.52
CA LEU A 284 -4.77 -6.36 -9.23
C LEU A 284 -4.63 -7.88 -9.37
N LEU A 285 -4.82 -8.63 -8.28
CA LEU A 285 -4.77 -10.10 -8.35
C LEU A 285 -5.80 -10.65 -9.33
N THR A 286 -7.03 -10.12 -9.28
CA THR A 286 -8.11 -10.51 -10.19
C THR A 286 -7.78 -10.14 -11.65
N ALA A 287 -7.15 -8.97 -11.89
CA ALA A 287 -6.69 -8.57 -13.21
C ALA A 287 -5.61 -9.52 -13.75
N VAL A 288 -4.64 -9.91 -12.91
CA VAL A 288 -3.59 -10.88 -13.28
C VAL A 288 -4.18 -12.23 -13.66
N GLN A 289 -5.11 -12.76 -12.86
CA GLN A 289 -5.76 -14.05 -13.11
C GLN A 289 -6.61 -14.04 -14.39
N ASN A 290 -7.15 -12.88 -14.77
CA ASN A 290 -7.95 -12.71 -15.97
C ASN A 290 -7.20 -12.10 -17.15
N ASN A 291 -5.87 -11.98 -17.10
CA ASN A 291 -5.05 -11.35 -18.14
C ASN A 291 -5.55 -9.96 -18.58
N ASP A 292 -6.06 -9.16 -17.63
CA ASP A 292 -6.57 -7.81 -17.88
C ASP A 292 -5.40 -6.82 -17.95
N TYR A 293 -4.76 -6.72 -19.09
CA TYR A 293 -3.55 -5.91 -19.28
C TYR A 293 -3.80 -4.42 -19.00
N ALA A 294 -4.96 -3.90 -19.43
CA ALA A 294 -5.30 -2.49 -19.22
C ALA A 294 -5.42 -2.16 -17.73
N LEU A 295 -6.13 -3.00 -16.96
CA LEU A 295 -6.30 -2.79 -15.53
C LEU A 295 -4.97 -2.98 -14.78
N MET A 296 -4.17 -4.00 -15.12
CA MET A 296 -2.84 -4.20 -14.57
C MET A 296 -1.94 -2.98 -14.79
N GLN A 297 -1.88 -2.47 -16.03
CA GLN A 297 -1.08 -1.29 -16.38
C GLN A 297 -1.54 -0.03 -15.63
N GLY A 298 -2.86 0.18 -15.53
CA GLY A 298 -3.44 1.29 -14.78
C GLY A 298 -3.09 1.25 -13.30
N ILE A 299 -3.24 0.09 -12.66
CA ILE A 299 -2.92 -0.09 -11.24
C ILE A 299 -1.41 0.08 -10.99
N PHE A 300 -0.55 -0.57 -11.77
CA PHE A 300 0.91 -0.41 -11.62
C PHE A 300 1.37 1.03 -11.86
N MET A 301 0.74 1.76 -12.79
CA MET A 301 1.02 3.17 -13.00
C MET A 301 0.72 4.01 -11.76
N ILE A 302 -0.46 3.84 -11.16
CA ILE A 302 -0.84 4.57 -9.94
C ILE A 302 0.08 4.23 -8.77
N ILE A 303 0.40 2.95 -8.57
CA ILE A 303 1.38 2.52 -7.56
C ILE A 303 2.73 3.18 -7.79
N THR A 304 3.24 3.14 -9.02
CA THR A 304 4.54 3.73 -9.39
C THR A 304 4.57 5.23 -9.11
N ILE A 305 3.55 5.96 -9.56
CA ILE A 305 3.45 7.41 -9.32
C ILE A 305 3.41 7.71 -7.82
N SER A 306 2.64 6.94 -7.05
CA SER A 306 2.52 7.14 -5.60
C SER A 306 3.83 6.88 -4.87
N VAL A 307 4.51 5.78 -5.18
CA VAL A 307 5.80 5.42 -4.54
C VAL A 307 6.90 6.41 -4.93
N LEU A 308 7.05 6.72 -6.22
CA LEU A 308 8.05 7.68 -6.67
C LEU A 308 7.75 9.10 -6.17
N GLY A 309 6.46 9.49 -6.14
CA GLY A 309 6.01 10.75 -5.59
C GLY A 309 6.32 10.89 -4.10
N ALA A 310 6.05 9.86 -3.30
CA ALA A 310 6.37 9.85 -1.87
C ALA A 310 7.88 9.93 -1.63
N ASN A 311 8.68 9.17 -2.38
CA ASN A 311 10.14 9.22 -2.28
C ASN A 311 10.69 10.59 -2.68
N LEU A 312 10.20 11.17 -3.79
CA LEU A 312 10.59 12.52 -4.20
C LEU A 312 10.24 13.56 -3.11
N PHE A 313 9.04 13.47 -2.55
CA PHE A 313 8.58 14.36 -1.49
C PHE A 313 9.51 14.26 -0.26
N MET A 314 9.86 13.04 0.16
CA MET A 314 10.79 12.83 1.26
C MET A 314 12.20 13.35 0.97
N ASP A 315 12.72 13.10 -0.23
CA ASP A 315 14.02 13.64 -0.66
C ASP A 315 14.07 15.18 -0.62
N LEU A 316 12.97 15.83 -1.01
CA LEU A 316 12.86 17.28 -0.96
C LEU A 316 12.80 17.79 0.49
N ILE A 317 12.05 17.12 1.37
CA ILE A 317 11.99 17.45 2.80
C ILE A 317 13.37 17.29 3.45
N TYR A 318 14.07 16.18 3.19
CA TYR A 318 15.43 15.99 3.70
C TYR A 318 16.39 17.08 3.21
N GLY A 319 16.33 17.43 1.94
CA GLY A 319 17.11 18.52 1.39
C GLY A 319 16.79 19.90 1.99
N LEU A 320 15.59 20.09 2.58
CA LEU A 320 15.23 21.31 3.31
C LEU A 320 15.72 21.29 4.76
N ILE A 321 15.63 20.14 5.42
CA ILE A 321 15.95 19.99 6.86
C ILE A 321 17.47 19.86 7.07
N ASP A 322 18.18 19.11 6.21
CA ASP A 322 19.63 18.90 6.34
C ASP A 322 20.40 19.55 5.18
N PRO A 323 21.01 20.73 5.41
CA PRO A 323 21.83 21.42 4.40
C PRO A 323 23.03 20.61 3.90
N ARG A 324 23.52 19.62 4.67
CA ARG A 324 24.70 18.81 4.31
C ARG A 324 24.39 17.88 3.14
N THR A 325 23.16 17.43 3.01
CA THR A 325 22.71 16.61 1.87
C THR A 325 22.74 17.37 0.55
N ARG A 326 22.65 18.71 0.58
CA ARG A 326 22.77 19.57 -0.61
C ARG A 326 24.20 19.72 -1.11
N ALA A 327 25.20 19.57 -0.24
CA ALA A 327 26.61 19.75 -0.56
C ALA A 327 27.23 18.50 -1.21
N GLN A 328 26.65 17.32 -1.02
CA GLN A 328 27.12 16.04 -1.59
C GLN A 328 26.48 15.70 -2.94
N GLY A 329 25.64 16.54 -3.46
CA GLY A 329 24.92 16.46 -4.71
C GLY A 329 25.10 17.64 -5.62
#